data_602270f07e32ef49cf20fcd052601402
#
_entry.id   602270f07e32ef49cf20fcd052601402
#
_cell.length_a   1.000
_cell.length_b   1.000
_cell.length_c   1.000
_cell.angle_alpha   90.00
_cell.angle_beta   90.00
_cell.angle_gamma   90.00
#
_symmetry.space_group_name_H-M   'P 1'
#
loop_
_entity.id
_entity.type
_entity.pdbx_description
1 polymer ?
#
loop_
_entity_poly.entity_id
_entity_poly.type
_entity_poly.pdbx_seq_one_letter_code
_entity_poly.pdbx_strand_id
1 'polypeptide(L)'
;RYERLRDMQLNEYFARAGNHANEIFLPIENLKGIILGGPGPTKYDFQKGDYLNYQLKNKILEVVDTAYVEEQGVKEVVDKAPEIMRKVRYIEEKEIMQKFLYEVGHDTGLITYGEAEVRRALQSGMVRTLLISEALDMQRATLKCGACNYQEQETVKTPNLQTFEQSLSGKPCPNCKAPSLTIVDKIDLIDDLAQLAEYSNTDVEVISAETEEGQMLKNAFGGLAAILRFKMQ
;
A
#
# COMPACT_ATOMS: atom_id res chain seq x y z
N ARG A 1 -16.38 -37.49 34.36
CA ARG A 1 -15.35 -38.37 33.75
C ARG A 1 -15.28 -38.20 32.24
N TYR A 2 -16.41 -38.17 31.53
CA TYR A 2 -16.45 -38.01 30.07
C TYR A 2 -16.04 -36.59 29.61
N GLU A 3 -16.39 -35.57 30.37
CA GLU A 3 -16.04 -34.19 30.09
C GLU A 3 -14.51 -34.00 30.12
N ARG A 4 -13.82 -34.49 31.14
CA ARG A 4 -12.35 -34.43 31.22
C ARG A 4 -11.63 -35.17 30.08
N LEU A 5 -12.19 -36.31 29.62
CA LEU A 5 -11.60 -37.02 28.48
C LEU A 5 -11.76 -36.22 27.19
N ARG A 6 -12.92 -35.56 27.00
CA ARG A 6 -13.17 -34.69 25.84
C ARG A 6 -12.22 -33.51 25.84
N ASP A 7 -12.03 -32.85 26.99
CA ASP A 7 -11.12 -31.71 27.12
C ASP A 7 -9.66 -32.12 26.87
N MET A 8 -9.26 -33.29 27.34
CA MET A 8 -7.91 -33.81 27.03
C MET A 8 -7.72 -34.05 25.53
N GLN A 9 -8.67 -34.71 24.88
CA GLN A 9 -8.60 -34.96 23.41
C GLN A 9 -8.59 -33.69 22.60
N LEU A 10 -9.38 -32.69 23.03
CA LEU A 10 -9.41 -31.38 22.37
C LEU A 10 -8.07 -30.62 22.52
N ASN A 11 -7.49 -30.66 23.71
CA ASN A 11 -6.17 -30.06 23.96
C ASN A 11 -5.06 -30.76 23.14
N GLU A 12 -5.07 -32.07 23.04
CA GLU A 12 -4.14 -32.82 22.19
C GLU A 12 -4.31 -32.49 20.71
N TYR A 13 -5.55 -32.33 20.26
CA TYR A 13 -5.84 -31.89 18.89
C TYR A 13 -5.30 -30.47 18.63
N PHE A 14 -5.56 -29.53 19.54
CA PHE A 14 -5.07 -28.15 19.44
C PHE A 14 -3.54 -28.08 19.44
N ALA A 15 -2.89 -28.87 20.30
CA ALA A 15 -1.43 -28.94 20.34
C ALA A 15 -0.85 -29.42 19.00
N ARG A 16 -1.45 -30.47 18.41
CA ARG A 16 -1.02 -30.96 17.08
C ARG A 16 -1.24 -29.90 15.99
N ALA A 17 -2.44 -29.30 15.94
CA ALA A 17 -2.75 -28.26 14.96
C ALA A 17 -1.82 -27.06 15.11
N GLY A 18 -1.56 -26.61 16.33
CA GLY A 18 -0.64 -25.53 16.63
C GLY A 18 0.80 -25.82 16.22
N ASN A 19 1.29 -27.02 16.52
CA ASN A 19 2.64 -27.45 16.12
C ASN A 19 2.78 -27.45 14.59
N HIS A 20 1.85 -28.03 13.85
CA HIS A 20 1.88 -28.02 12.39
C HIS A 20 1.82 -26.58 11.83
N ALA A 21 0.96 -25.72 12.38
CA ALA A 21 0.90 -24.33 11.97
C ALA A 21 2.21 -23.59 12.23
N ASN A 22 2.84 -23.83 13.39
CA ASN A 22 4.13 -23.25 13.72
C ASN A 22 5.23 -23.72 12.75
N GLU A 23 5.30 -25.01 12.45
CA GLU A 23 6.26 -25.59 11.51
C GLU A 23 6.13 -25.02 10.10
N ILE A 24 4.89 -24.80 9.62
CA ILE A 24 4.62 -24.35 8.26
C ILE A 24 4.76 -22.84 8.13
N PHE A 25 4.23 -22.05 9.07
CA PHE A 25 4.10 -20.63 8.92
C PHE A 25 5.25 -19.80 9.48
N LEU A 26 5.98 -20.27 10.50
CA LEU A 26 7.12 -19.53 11.05
C LEU A 26 8.27 -19.30 10.04
N PRO A 27 8.58 -20.26 9.13
CA PRO A 27 9.62 -20.03 8.13
C PRO A 27 9.24 -19.03 7.02
N ILE A 28 7.97 -18.62 6.93
CA ILE A 28 7.52 -17.68 5.89
C ILE A 28 7.88 -16.26 6.31
N GLU A 29 8.98 -15.72 5.74
CA GLU A 29 9.51 -14.39 6.08
C GLU A 29 8.49 -13.26 5.89
N ASN A 30 7.71 -13.30 4.79
CA ASN A 30 6.74 -12.27 4.42
C ASN A 30 5.29 -12.66 4.70
N LEU A 31 5.04 -13.45 5.74
CA LEU A 31 3.67 -13.79 6.15
C LEU A 31 2.92 -12.52 6.54
N LYS A 32 1.91 -12.14 5.74
CA LYS A 32 1.13 -10.91 5.94
C LYS A 32 0.06 -11.07 7.03
N GLY A 33 -0.51 -12.27 7.18
CA GLY A 33 -1.53 -12.53 8.16
C GLY A 33 -2.05 -13.95 8.11
N ILE A 34 -2.86 -14.31 9.08
CA ILE A 34 -3.50 -15.62 9.22
C ILE A 34 -5.00 -15.39 9.40
N ILE A 35 -5.81 -16.14 8.67
CA ILE A 35 -7.25 -16.22 8.90
C ILE A 35 -7.55 -17.58 9.52
N LEU A 36 -8.17 -17.59 10.69
CA LEU A 36 -8.53 -18.80 11.39
C LEU A 36 -10.00 -19.15 11.12
N GLY A 37 -10.27 -20.27 10.47
CA GLY A 37 -11.61 -20.74 10.16
C GLY A 37 -11.97 -22.02 10.89
N GLY A 38 -13.26 -22.19 11.19
CA GLY A 38 -13.77 -23.43 11.75
C GLY A 38 -15.25 -23.33 12.17
N PRO A 39 -15.96 -24.47 12.27
CA PRO A 39 -17.32 -24.50 12.76
C PRO A 39 -17.38 -24.32 14.28
N GLY A 40 -18.43 -23.67 14.76
CA GLY A 40 -18.72 -23.52 16.18
C GLY A 40 -17.69 -22.74 16.99
N PRO A 41 -17.72 -22.80 18.31
CA PRO A 41 -16.91 -21.99 19.22
C PRO A 41 -15.46 -22.46 19.37
N THR A 42 -15.14 -23.70 18.99
CA THR A 42 -13.84 -24.36 19.21
C THR A 42 -12.65 -23.57 18.66
N LYS A 43 -12.83 -22.85 17.54
CA LYS A 43 -11.79 -21.99 16.96
C LYS A 43 -11.38 -20.84 17.88
N TYR A 44 -12.30 -20.31 18.67
CA TYR A 44 -11.99 -19.25 19.64
C TYR A 44 -11.20 -19.80 20.84
N ASP A 45 -11.46 -21.06 21.23
CA ASP A 45 -10.69 -21.73 22.27
C ASP A 45 -9.25 -21.98 21.79
N PHE A 46 -9.08 -22.38 20.54
CA PHE A 46 -7.76 -22.50 19.92
C PHE A 46 -7.03 -21.15 19.85
N GLN A 47 -7.71 -20.08 19.42
CA GLN A 47 -7.13 -18.73 19.33
C GLN A 47 -6.68 -18.22 20.72
N LYS A 48 -7.48 -18.42 21.75
CA LYS A 48 -7.18 -17.96 23.11
C LYS A 48 -6.06 -18.78 23.76
N GLY A 49 -5.96 -20.08 23.43
CA GLY A 49 -4.95 -20.98 23.99
C GLY A 49 -3.52 -20.65 23.52
N ASP A 50 -2.55 -21.26 24.17
CA ASP A 50 -1.12 -21.06 23.87
C ASP A 50 -0.58 -22.17 22.95
N TYR A 51 -1.32 -22.47 21.89
CA TYR A 51 -0.96 -23.52 20.91
C TYR A 51 -0.13 -22.96 19.76
N LEU A 52 -0.32 -21.69 19.42
CA LEU A 52 0.45 -21.01 18.39
C LEU A 52 1.61 -20.22 19.01
N ASN A 53 2.73 -20.19 18.31
CA ASN A 53 3.81 -19.26 18.64
C ASN A 53 3.26 -17.82 18.67
N TYR A 54 3.74 -17.01 19.60
CA TYR A 54 3.27 -15.63 19.79
C TYR A 54 3.37 -14.77 18.52
N GLN A 55 4.39 -15.02 17.68
CA GLN A 55 4.58 -14.32 16.41
C GLN A 55 3.44 -14.60 15.43
N LEU A 56 2.96 -15.84 15.38
CA LEU A 56 1.82 -16.23 14.53
C LEU A 56 0.49 -15.80 15.14
N LYS A 57 0.36 -15.92 16.46
CA LYS A 57 -0.85 -15.49 17.19
C LYS A 57 -1.14 -14.01 16.97
N ASN A 58 -0.12 -13.16 16.95
CA ASN A 58 -0.24 -11.73 16.66
C ASN A 58 -0.55 -11.41 15.19
N LYS A 59 -0.39 -12.38 14.29
CA LYS A 59 -0.72 -12.25 12.86
C LYS A 59 -2.12 -12.76 12.51
N ILE A 60 -2.93 -13.20 13.48
CA ILE A 60 -4.32 -13.58 13.22
C ILE A 60 -5.13 -12.31 12.92
N LEU A 61 -5.53 -12.16 11.66
CA LEU A 61 -6.30 -11.02 11.16
C LEU A 61 -7.78 -11.13 11.51
N GLU A 62 -8.34 -12.34 11.37
CA GLU A 62 -9.77 -12.57 11.57
C GLU A 62 -10.02 -14.04 11.94
N VAL A 63 -11.11 -14.29 12.68
CA VAL A 63 -11.62 -15.61 13.00
C VAL A 63 -13.00 -15.77 12.37
N VAL A 64 -13.12 -16.68 11.40
CA VAL A 64 -14.34 -16.83 10.60
C VAL A 64 -15.08 -18.13 10.88
N ASP A 65 -16.42 -18.06 10.86
CA ASP A 65 -17.26 -19.23 10.91
C ASP A 65 -17.28 -19.93 9.55
N THR A 66 -17.10 -21.25 9.54
CA THR A 66 -17.32 -22.11 8.38
C THR A 66 -18.39 -23.15 8.70
N ALA A 67 -19.17 -23.54 7.70
CA ALA A 67 -20.15 -24.60 7.85
C ALA A 67 -19.50 -25.99 7.77
N TYR A 68 -18.38 -26.07 7.07
CA TYR A 68 -17.67 -27.31 6.80
C TYR A 68 -16.24 -27.27 7.38
N VAL A 69 -15.66 -28.47 7.46
CA VAL A 69 -14.24 -28.71 7.77
C VAL A 69 -13.51 -29.17 6.49
N GLU A 70 -12.20 -29.40 6.57
CA GLU A 70 -11.36 -29.87 5.48
C GLU A 70 -11.38 -28.92 4.28
N GLU A 71 -11.31 -29.42 3.05
CA GLU A 71 -11.21 -28.62 1.82
C GLU A 71 -12.38 -27.64 1.62
N GLN A 72 -13.60 -28.04 1.99
CA GLN A 72 -14.76 -27.16 1.85
C GLN A 72 -14.70 -25.99 2.84
N GLY A 73 -14.29 -26.25 4.07
CA GLY A 73 -14.06 -25.20 5.06
C GLY A 73 -12.95 -24.23 4.62
N VAL A 74 -11.87 -24.74 4.03
CA VAL A 74 -10.81 -23.90 3.46
C VAL A 74 -11.33 -23.01 2.34
N LYS A 75 -12.17 -23.55 1.44
CA LYS A 75 -12.80 -22.73 0.37
C LYS A 75 -13.64 -21.60 0.95
N GLU A 76 -14.47 -21.88 1.97
CA GLU A 76 -15.27 -20.84 2.62
C GLU A 76 -14.41 -19.73 3.24
N VAL A 77 -13.24 -20.07 3.82
CA VAL A 77 -12.28 -19.07 4.33
C VAL A 77 -11.70 -18.27 3.19
N VAL A 78 -11.27 -18.93 2.09
CA VAL A 78 -10.71 -18.24 0.91
C VAL A 78 -11.72 -17.31 0.27
N ASP A 79 -12.99 -17.70 0.18
CA ASP A 79 -14.05 -16.85 -0.38
C ASP A 79 -14.32 -15.60 0.48
N LYS A 80 -14.10 -15.67 1.79
CA LYS A 80 -14.21 -14.52 2.72
C LYS A 80 -12.94 -13.68 2.81
N ALA A 81 -11.79 -14.21 2.42
CA ALA A 81 -10.49 -13.56 2.55
C ALA A 81 -10.42 -12.18 1.86
N PRO A 82 -10.95 -11.96 0.64
CA PRO A 82 -10.88 -10.65 0.00
C PRO A 82 -11.53 -9.52 0.81
N GLU A 83 -12.68 -9.80 1.46
CA GLU A 83 -13.35 -8.80 2.30
C GLU A 83 -12.55 -8.51 3.58
N ILE A 84 -11.97 -9.54 4.19
CA ILE A 84 -11.12 -9.41 5.37
C ILE A 84 -9.88 -8.59 5.04
N MET A 85 -9.20 -8.90 3.93
CA MET A 85 -8.02 -8.19 3.48
C MET A 85 -8.32 -6.73 3.17
N ARG A 86 -9.49 -6.44 2.58
CA ARG A 86 -9.92 -5.06 2.35
C ARG A 86 -10.13 -4.28 3.64
N LYS A 87 -10.74 -4.90 4.67
CA LYS A 87 -10.90 -4.27 6.00
C LYS A 87 -9.56 -3.97 6.66
N VAL A 88 -8.63 -4.93 6.62
CA VAL A 88 -7.27 -4.75 7.17
C VAL A 88 -6.56 -3.61 6.46
N ARG A 89 -6.59 -3.59 5.13
CA ARG A 89 -6.00 -2.52 4.33
C ARG A 89 -6.57 -1.14 4.70
N TYR A 90 -7.88 -1.01 4.86
CA TYR A 90 -8.50 0.25 5.26
C TYR A 90 -8.06 0.71 6.65
N ILE A 91 -7.85 -0.21 7.59
CA ILE A 91 -7.32 0.14 8.91
C ILE A 91 -5.88 0.66 8.80
N GLU A 92 -5.02 -0.02 8.04
CA GLU A 92 -3.62 0.39 7.80
C GLU A 92 -3.55 1.76 7.11
N GLU A 93 -4.35 1.97 6.06
CA GLU A 93 -4.46 3.25 5.36
C GLU A 93 -4.89 4.38 6.31
N LYS A 94 -5.88 4.11 7.16
CA LYS A 94 -6.35 5.07 8.16
C LYS A 94 -5.27 5.43 9.17
N GLU A 95 -4.56 4.45 9.69
CA GLU A 95 -3.49 4.67 10.67
C GLU A 95 -2.36 5.52 10.08
N ILE A 96 -1.93 5.23 8.84
CA ILE A 96 -0.86 5.99 8.20
C ILE A 96 -1.31 7.42 7.86
N MET A 97 -2.56 7.60 7.41
CA MET A 97 -3.12 8.92 7.15
C MET A 97 -3.28 9.74 8.43
N GLN A 98 -3.68 9.12 9.54
CA GLN A 98 -3.73 9.80 10.85
C GLN A 98 -2.34 10.29 11.30
N LYS A 99 -1.29 9.47 11.09
CA LYS A 99 0.10 9.91 11.35
C LYS A 99 0.47 11.11 10.49
N PHE A 100 0.18 11.04 9.19
CA PHE A 100 0.46 12.16 8.28
C PHE A 100 -0.28 13.43 8.72
N LEU A 101 -1.58 13.35 9.00
CA LEU A 101 -2.38 14.49 9.44
C LEU A 101 -1.94 15.06 10.79
N TYR A 102 -1.49 14.19 11.70
CA TYR A 102 -0.90 14.64 12.96
C TYR A 102 0.34 15.51 12.72
N GLU A 103 1.25 15.06 11.86
CA GLU A 103 2.46 15.81 11.49
C GLU A 103 2.14 17.14 10.81
N VAL A 104 1.10 17.16 9.94
CA VAL A 104 0.57 18.40 9.32
C VAL A 104 0.08 19.36 10.39
N GLY A 105 -0.77 18.88 11.32
CA GLY A 105 -1.41 19.72 12.34
C GLY A 105 -0.44 20.31 13.34
N HIS A 106 0.71 19.66 13.58
CA HIS A 106 1.73 20.10 14.54
C HIS A 106 2.91 20.83 13.88
N ASP A 107 2.87 21.03 12.57
CA ASP A 107 3.95 21.70 11.79
C ASP A 107 5.36 21.18 12.14
N THR A 108 5.48 19.87 12.21
CA THR A 108 6.71 19.20 12.66
C THR A 108 7.86 19.34 11.67
N GLY A 109 7.56 19.67 10.40
CA GLY A 109 8.53 19.67 9.30
C GLY A 109 8.91 18.27 8.82
N LEU A 110 8.17 17.24 9.21
CA LEU A 110 8.39 15.84 8.83
C LEU A 110 7.45 15.36 7.71
N ILE A 111 6.82 16.29 7.03
CA ILE A 111 5.94 15.99 5.90
C ILE A 111 6.25 16.87 4.69
N THR A 112 5.89 16.35 3.54
CA THR A 112 5.82 17.14 2.31
C THR A 112 4.67 16.63 1.43
N TYR A 113 4.18 17.46 0.52
CA TYR A 113 3.09 17.10 -0.39
C TYR A 113 3.23 17.83 -1.73
N GLY A 114 2.54 17.33 -2.73
CA GLY A 114 2.66 17.79 -4.11
C GLY A 114 3.86 17.17 -4.83
N GLU A 115 3.74 17.04 -6.16
CA GLU A 115 4.69 16.24 -6.94
C GLU A 115 6.13 16.76 -6.85
N ALA A 116 6.34 18.07 -7.04
CA ALA A 116 7.67 18.64 -7.09
C ALA A 116 8.46 18.43 -5.79
N GLU A 117 7.81 18.66 -4.65
CA GLU A 117 8.45 18.54 -3.34
C GLU A 117 8.65 17.07 -2.94
N VAL A 118 7.65 16.22 -3.20
CA VAL A 118 7.75 14.77 -2.95
C VAL A 118 8.87 14.17 -3.80
N ARG A 119 8.94 14.49 -5.08
CA ARG A 119 10.00 14.03 -5.98
C ARG A 119 11.39 14.44 -5.50
N ARG A 120 11.53 15.71 -5.11
CA ARG A 120 12.80 16.22 -4.55
C ARG A 120 13.21 15.46 -3.29
N ALA A 121 12.25 15.21 -2.39
CA ALA A 121 12.49 14.47 -1.17
C ALA A 121 12.87 13.00 -1.44
N LEU A 122 12.21 12.34 -2.42
CA LEU A 122 12.57 10.98 -2.85
C LEU A 122 13.99 10.93 -3.41
N GLN A 123 14.33 11.84 -4.32
CA GLN A 123 15.68 11.92 -4.92
C GLN A 123 16.78 12.18 -3.88
N SER A 124 16.44 12.85 -2.79
CA SER A 124 17.34 13.11 -1.67
C SER A 124 17.35 12.00 -0.61
N GLY A 125 16.59 10.91 -0.80
CA GLY A 125 16.49 9.81 0.17
C GLY A 125 15.83 10.16 1.50
N MET A 126 15.10 11.25 1.55
CA MET A 126 14.51 11.81 2.78
C MET A 126 13.16 11.18 3.12
N VAL A 127 12.51 10.51 2.17
CA VAL A 127 11.17 9.95 2.35
C VAL A 127 11.24 8.62 3.10
N ARG A 128 10.43 8.51 4.15
CA ARG A 128 10.18 7.27 4.86
C ARG A 128 9.03 6.51 4.23
N THR A 129 7.89 7.18 4.05
CA THR A 129 6.68 6.61 3.47
C THR A 129 6.10 7.56 2.45
N LEU A 130 5.89 7.08 1.25
CA LEU A 130 5.23 7.78 0.15
C LEU A 130 3.74 7.42 0.17
N LEU A 131 2.87 8.41 0.20
CA LEU A 131 1.42 8.26 0.18
C LEU A 131 0.88 8.69 -1.18
N ILE A 132 0.25 7.78 -1.90
CA ILE A 132 -0.29 8.00 -3.24
C ILE A 132 -1.78 7.69 -3.24
N SER A 133 -2.62 8.60 -3.71
CA SER A 133 -4.04 8.29 -3.94
C SER A 133 -4.20 7.36 -5.13
N GLU A 134 -4.99 6.30 -5.00
CA GLU A 134 -5.32 5.41 -6.13
C GLU A 134 -6.06 6.14 -7.26
N ALA A 135 -6.66 7.30 -6.97
CA ALA A 135 -7.31 8.16 -7.95
C ALA A 135 -6.37 9.19 -8.59
N LEU A 136 -5.07 9.06 -8.39
CA LEU A 136 -4.08 9.91 -9.05
C LEU A 136 -3.99 9.51 -10.52
N ASP A 137 -4.55 10.35 -11.40
CA ASP A 137 -4.63 10.10 -12.84
C ASP A 137 -3.74 11.10 -13.58
N MET A 138 -2.43 10.85 -13.57
CA MET A 138 -1.40 11.72 -14.14
C MET A 138 -0.33 10.89 -14.84
N GLN A 139 0.24 11.46 -15.90
CA GLN A 139 1.34 10.86 -16.64
C GLN A 139 2.56 11.78 -16.64
N ARG A 140 3.72 11.18 -16.55
CA ARG A 140 5.02 11.83 -16.73
C ARG A 140 5.42 11.68 -18.18
N ALA A 141 5.39 12.79 -18.92
CA ALA A 141 5.77 12.85 -20.33
C ALA A 141 7.23 13.32 -20.48
N THR A 142 8.03 12.59 -21.23
CA THR A 142 9.38 12.99 -21.62
C THR A 142 9.30 13.71 -22.95
N LEU A 143 9.66 14.99 -22.95
CA LEU A 143 9.72 15.84 -24.13
C LEU A 143 11.14 15.84 -24.69
N LYS A 144 11.26 15.77 -26.00
CA LYS A 144 12.56 15.88 -26.68
C LYS A 144 12.48 16.88 -27.85
N CYS A 145 13.51 17.70 -27.96
CA CYS A 145 13.65 18.58 -29.11
C CYS A 145 14.32 17.87 -30.28
N GLY A 146 13.67 17.85 -31.44
CA GLY A 146 14.21 17.25 -32.65
C GLY A 146 15.41 18.00 -33.24
N ALA A 147 15.61 19.28 -32.88
CA ALA A 147 16.69 20.09 -33.41
C ALA A 147 17.99 20.03 -32.55
N CYS A 148 17.90 19.99 -31.22
CA CYS A 148 19.07 20.06 -30.35
C CYS A 148 19.17 18.93 -29.33
N ASN A 149 18.28 17.95 -29.39
CA ASN A 149 18.19 16.84 -28.46
C ASN A 149 17.98 17.22 -26.97
N TYR A 150 17.60 18.47 -26.68
CA TYR A 150 17.20 18.88 -25.35
C TYR A 150 16.05 18.01 -24.87
N GLN A 151 16.11 17.58 -23.62
CA GLN A 151 15.07 16.77 -22.97
C GLN A 151 14.58 17.45 -21.69
N GLU A 152 13.29 17.39 -21.47
CA GLU A 152 12.64 17.77 -20.22
C GLU A 152 11.48 16.82 -19.93
N GLN A 153 11.05 16.83 -18.67
CA GLN A 153 9.91 16.01 -18.25
C GLN A 153 8.82 16.90 -17.66
N GLU A 154 7.61 16.72 -18.12
CA GLU A 154 6.41 17.41 -17.61
C GLU A 154 5.38 16.40 -17.14
N THR A 155 4.66 16.74 -16.06
CA THR A 155 3.56 15.92 -15.55
C THR A 155 2.24 16.51 -15.99
N VAL A 156 1.40 15.69 -16.59
CA VAL A 156 0.14 16.08 -17.19
C VAL A 156 -0.96 15.15 -16.73
N LYS A 157 -2.17 15.69 -16.46
CA LYS A 157 -3.35 14.86 -16.19
C LYS A 157 -3.67 14.02 -17.43
N THR A 158 -3.94 12.74 -17.25
CA THR A 158 -4.22 11.81 -18.36
C THR A 158 -5.30 12.32 -19.32
N PRO A 159 -6.44 12.89 -18.85
CA PRO A 159 -7.46 13.42 -19.75
C PRO A 159 -6.98 14.59 -20.62
N ASN A 160 -5.95 15.32 -20.19
CA ASN A 160 -5.42 16.50 -20.88
C ASN A 160 -4.26 16.16 -21.82
N LEU A 161 -3.85 14.92 -21.92
CA LEU A 161 -2.64 14.52 -22.64
C LEU A 161 -2.69 14.88 -24.13
N GLN A 162 -3.82 14.65 -24.80
CA GLN A 162 -4.00 15.00 -26.20
C GLN A 162 -3.93 16.52 -26.45
N THR A 163 -4.59 17.28 -25.58
CA THR A 163 -4.55 18.77 -25.64
C THR A 163 -3.13 19.27 -25.38
N PHE A 164 -2.43 18.65 -24.44
CA PHE A 164 -1.04 18.97 -24.17
C PHE A 164 -0.14 18.68 -25.37
N GLU A 165 -0.26 17.50 -26.00
CA GLU A 165 0.49 17.14 -27.20
C GLU A 165 0.26 18.11 -28.37
N GLN A 166 -1.00 18.51 -28.56
CA GLN A 166 -1.33 19.57 -29.55
C GLN A 166 -0.70 20.91 -29.20
N SER A 167 -0.62 21.28 -27.94
CA SER A 167 -0.02 22.53 -27.47
C SER A 167 1.50 22.62 -27.67
N LEU A 168 2.16 21.45 -27.80
CA LEU A 168 3.59 21.38 -28.12
C LEU A 168 3.89 21.79 -29.56
N SER A 169 2.89 21.68 -30.46
CA SER A 169 3.02 22.11 -31.85
C SER A 169 3.23 23.62 -31.91
N GLY A 170 4.45 24.06 -32.13
CA GLY A 170 4.83 25.47 -32.15
C GLY A 170 5.42 26.01 -30.82
N LYS A 171 5.42 25.24 -29.74
CA LYS A 171 6.12 25.63 -28.49
C LYS A 171 7.63 25.69 -28.74
N PRO A 172 8.30 26.85 -28.50
CA PRO A 172 9.73 26.95 -28.72
C PRO A 172 10.51 26.15 -27.69
N CYS A 173 11.51 25.40 -28.13
CA CYS A 173 12.43 24.70 -27.25
C CYS A 173 13.13 25.70 -26.30
N PRO A 174 13.21 25.43 -25.00
CA PRO A 174 13.90 26.32 -24.04
C PRO A 174 15.38 26.56 -24.41
N ASN A 175 16.04 25.56 -25.00
CA ASN A 175 17.46 25.60 -25.35
C ASN A 175 17.74 26.28 -26.68
N CYS A 176 17.14 25.82 -27.79
CA CYS A 176 17.48 26.30 -29.15
C CYS A 176 16.38 27.13 -29.81
N LYS A 177 15.25 27.37 -29.14
CA LYS A 177 14.09 28.15 -29.62
C LYS A 177 13.38 27.55 -30.85
N ALA A 178 13.81 26.41 -31.37
CA ALA A 178 13.14 25.74 -32.48
C ALA A 178 11.78 25.15 -32.01
N PRO A 179 10.71 25.25 -32.83
CA PRO A 179 9.39 24.69 -32.51
C PRO A 179 9.34 23.18 -32.86
N SER A 180 10.15 22.38 -32.19
CA SER A 180 10.34 20.95 -32.50
C SER A 180 10.33 20.05 -31.25
N LEU A 181 9.55 20.45 -30.22
CA LEU A 181 9.32 19.62 -29.04
C LEU A 181 8.27 18.55 -29.36
N THR A 182 8.59 17.30 -29.04
CA THR A 182 7.67 16.16 -29.17
C THR A 182 7.75 15.28 -27.93
N ILE A 183 6.65 14.60 -27.62
CA ILE A 183 6.65 13.58 -26.57
C ILE A 183 7.32 12.32 -27.16
N VAL A 184 8.36 11.84 -26.50
CA VAL A 184 9.09 10.62 -26.89
C VAL A 184 8.80 9.43 -25.98
N ASP A 185 8.32 9.69 -24.76
CA ASP A 185 7.97 8.65 -23.80
C ASP A 185 6.90 9.15 -22.82
N LYS A 186 6.11 8.21 -22.28
CA LYS A 186 5.05 8.46 -21.29
C LYS A 186 5.05 7.31 -20.28
N ILE A 187 5.09 7.65 -19.00
CA ILE A 187 4.97 6.69 -17.91
C ILE A 187 3.87 7.16 -16.95
N ASP A 188 3.12 6.22 -16.36
CA ASP A 188 2.21 6.56 -15.28
C ASP A 188 2.97 7.18 -14.12
N LEU A 189 2.41 8.26 -13.51
CA LEU A 189 3.09 8.96 -12.44
C LEU A 189 3.28 8.08 -11.20
N ILE A 190 2.34 7.16 -10.94
CA ILE A 190 2.44 6.22 -9.82
C ILE A 190 3.63 5.29 -10.03
N ASP A 191 3.78 4.75 -11.25
CA ASP A 191 4.89 3.85 -11.61
C ASP A 191 6.25 4.58 -11.54
N ASP A 192 6.33 5.80 -12.05
CA ASP A 192 7.54 6.62 -12.00
C ASP A 192 7.98 6.93 -10.55
N LEU A 193 7.02 7.30 -9.70
CA LEU A 193 7.30 7.56 -8.29
C LEU A 193 7.61 6.29 -7.50
N ALA A 194 6.97 5.16 -7.83
CA ALA A 194 7.26 3.87 -7.22
C ALA A 194 8.70 3.42 -7.53
N GLN A 195 9.18 3.61 -8.77
CA GLN A 195 10.58 3.33 -9.12
C GLN A 195 11.54 4.22 -8.31
N LEU A 196 11.26 5.51 -8.17
CA LEU A 196 12.07 6.41 -7.33
C LEU A 196 12.07 5.99 -5.86
N ALA A 197 10.92 5.53 -5.35
CA ALA A 197 10.78 5.06 -3.98
C ALA A 197 11.60 3.78 -3.74
N GLU A 198 11.63 2.86 -4.69
CA GLU A 198 12.46 1.65 -4.63
C GLU A 198 13.95 1.98 -4.51
N TYR A 199 14.46 2.89 -5.35
CA TYR A 199 15.86 3.35 -5.27
C TYR A 199 16.23 4.00 -3.94
N SER A 200 15.28 4.66 -3.28
CA SER A 200 15.50 5.34 -1.99
C SER A 200 15.10 4.49 -0.77
N ASN A 201 14.75 3.21 -0.97
CA ASN A 201 14.25 2.32 0.08
C ASN A 201 13.11 2.96 0.89
N THR A 202 12.13 3.48 0.18
CA THR A 202 10.95 4.18 0.70
C THR A 202 9.75 3.25 0.66
N ASP A 203 8.99 3.16 1.76
CA ASP A 203 7.72 2.44 1.79
C ASP A 203 6.69 3.19 0.94
N VAL A 204 5.94 2.47 0.11
CA VAL A 204 4.89 3.05 -0.74
C VAL A 204 3.53 2.55 -0.28
N GLU A 205 2.65 3.49 0.07
CA GLU A 205 1.28 3.22 0.49
C GLU A 205 0.30 3.86 -0.50
N VAL A 206 -0.48 3.02 -1.16
CA VAL A 206 -1.55 3.47 -2.06
C VAL A 206 -2.84 3.59 -1.27
N ILE A 207 -3.35 4.81 -1.15
CA ILE A 207 -4.53 5.13 -0.34
C ILE A 207 -5.79 5.10 -1.20
N SER A 208 -6.78 4.34 -0.75
CA SER A 208 -8.06 4.20 -1.44
C SER A 208 -8.83 5.52 -1.48
N ALA A 209 -9.34 5.88 -2.66
CA ALA A 209 -10.17 7.08 -2.82
C ALA A 209 -11.60 6.93 -2.26
N GLU A 210 -12.00 5.73 -1.84
CA GLU A 210 -13.32 5.46 -1.26
C GLU A 210 -13.42 5.88 0.22
N THR A 211 -12.27 6.05 0.91
CA THR A 211 -12.23 6.45 2.31
C THR A 211 -12.23 7.98 2.50
N GLU A 212 -12.64 8.45 3.68
CA GLU A 212 -12.59 9.89 4.01
C GLU A 212 -11.15 10.41 3.99
N GLU A 213 -10.23 9.62 4.52
CA GLU A 213 -8.79 9.92 4.54
C GLU A 213 -8.23 10.01 3.12
N GLY A 214 -8.63 9.11 2.22
CA GLY A 214 -8.21 9.13 0.82
C GLY A 214 -8.79 10.30 0.05
N GLN A 215 -10.05 10.66 0.31
CA GLN A 215 -10.63 11.89 -0.24
C GLN A 215 -9.88 13.13 0.24
N MET A 216 -9.44 13.16 1.50
CA MET A 216 -8.63 14.26 2.03
C MET A 216 -7.27 14.32 1.33
N LEU A 217 -6.57 13.19 1.16
CA LEU A 217 -5.30 13.13 0.43
C LEU A 217 -5.47 13.67 -0.99
N LYS A 218 -6.52 13.26 -1.70
CA LYS A 218 -6.81 13.71 -3.06
C LYS A 218 -7.11 15.19 -3.14
N ASN A 219 -8.00 15.70 -2.29
CA ASN A 219 -8.57 17.04 -2.43
C ASN A 219 -7.71 18.12 -1.78
N ALA A 220 -7.12 17.86 -0.61
CA ALA A 220 -6.33 18.82 0.13
C ALA A 220 -4.83 18.78 -0.23
N PHE A 221 -4.30 17.62 -0.62
CA PHE A 221 -2.87 17.41 -0.86
C PHE A 221 -2.53 17.02 -2.31
N GLY A 222 -3.53 17.10 -3.21
CA GLY A 222 -3.33 16.80 -4.63
C GLY A 222 -3.09 15.32 -4.97
N GLY A 223 -3.42 14.42 -4.05
CA GLY A 223 -3.29 12.97 -4.22
C GLY A 223 -1.88 12.43 -3.99
N LEU A 224 -0.94 13.26 -3.52
CA LEU A 224 0.45 12.87 -3.34
C LEU A 224 1.07 13.57 -2.13
N ALA A 225 1.56 12.77 -1.17
CA ALA A 225 2.21 13.25 0.03
C ALA A 225 3.32 12.29 0.48
N ALA A 226 4.17 12.73 1.40
CA ALA A 226 5.22 11.91 1.97
C ALA A 226 5.46 12.24 3.45
N ILE A 227 5.74 11.19 4.22
CA ILE A 227 6.27 11.30 5.57
C ILE A 227 7.79 11.16 5.49
N LEU A 228 8.51 12.10 6.08
CA LEU A 228 9.95 12.19 6.00
C LEU A 228 10.64 11.45 7.16
N ARG A 229 11.88 11.04 6.95
CA ARG A 229 12.76 10.48 7.99
C ARG A 229 13.33 11.55 8.90
N PHE A 230 13.58 12.74 8.34
CA PHE A 230 14.13 13.93 9.00
C PHE A 230 13.64 15.19 8.30
N LYS A 231 13.74 16.32 8.98
CA LYS A 231 13.26 17.61 8.46
C LYS A 231 14.03 18.03 7.21
N MET A 232 13.33 18.58 6.25
CA MET A 232 13.95 19.31 5.13
C MET A 232 14.55 20.60 5.67
N GLN A 233 15.83 20.83 5.36
CA GLN A 233 16.51 22.11 5.65
C GLN A 233 16.21 23.13 4.56
#